data_9c3fdaedddc422b3cf708c177b612454
#
_entry.id   9c3fdaedddc422b3cf708c177b612454
#
_cell.length_a   1.000
_cell.length_b   1.000
_cell.length_c   1.000
_cell.angle_alpha   90.00
_cell.angle_beta   90.00
_cell.angle_gamma   90.00
#
_symmetry.space_group_name_H-M   'P 1'
#
loop_
_entity.id
_entity.type
_entity.pdbx_description
1 polymer ?
#
loop_
_entity_poly.entity_id
_entity_poly.type
_entity_poly.pdbx_seq_one_letter_code
_entity_poly.pdbx_strand_id
1 'polypeptide(L)'
;YEILIGLVGSEMCIRDRSVLVSLGIHWAVNPIMINNVSTYGFDYIVPFTFACNFAVIGTTIGVYLKARNKKLRSFAATGLVTIALSAIIEPVLFGLLVKNKKLFLAQIIGGAVGGAYLGLTKVVTNAFVFGSVTTFPAFVTDKSSNFIQAMIGLGISLVVSAILAYMFTDREEVLS
;
A
#
# COMPACT_ATOMS: atom_id res chain seq x y z
N TYR A 1 18.96 -11.31 13.39
CA TYR A 1 18.34 -12.12 12.34
C TYR A 1 16.91 -11.60 12.03
N GLU A 2 16.10 -11.29 13.06
CA GLU A 2 14.72 -10.81 12.92
C GLU A 2 14.62 -9.38 12.36
N ILE A 3 15.57 -8.49 12.68
CA ILE A 3 15.63 -7.13 12.15
C ILE A 3 15.95 -7.15 10.64
N LEU A 4 16.82 -8.06 10.21
CA LEU A 4 17.13 -8.28 8.81
C LEU A 4 15.92 -8.83 8.04
N ILE A 5 15.13 -9.73 8.63
CA ILE A 5 13.89 -10.24 8.02
C ILE A 5 12.85 -9.11 7.91
N GLY A 6 12.75 -8.22 8.91
CA GLY A 6 11.88 -7.04 8.87
C GLY A 6 12.30 -6.04 7.78
N LEU A 7 13.60 -5.75 7.65
CA LEU A 7 14.12 -4.83 6.62
C LEU A 7 14.07 -5.46 5.21
N VAL A 8 14.52 -6.71 5.07
CA VAL A 8 14.46 -7.44 3.79
C VAL A 8 13.02 -7.71 3.37
N GLY A 9 12.14 -8.02 4.34
CA GLY A 9 10.70 -8.15 4.07
C GLY A 9 10.08 -6.83 3.63
N SER A 10 10.49 -5.69 4.19
CA SER A 10 9.99 -4.37 3.79
C SER A 10 10.50 -3.96 2.40
N GLU A 11 11.77 -4.19 2.07
CA GLU A 11 12.32 -3.87 0.75
C GLU A 11 11.74 -4.79 -0.35
N MET A 12 11.67 -6.10 -0.11
CA MET A 12 11.07 -7.04 -1.05
C MET A 12 9.57 -6.82 -1.23
N CYS A 13 8.83 -6.53 -0.16
CA CYS A 13 7.38 -6.35 -0.27
C CYS A 13 6.97 -5.06 -0.97
N ILE A 14 7.69 -3.97 -0.78
CA ILE A 14 7.26 -2.64 -1.25
C ILE A 14 7.73 -2.37 -2.66
N ARG A 15 9.00 -2.59 -2.94
CA ARG A 15 9.58 -2.43 -4.27
C ARG A 15 9.11 -3.54 -5.20
N ASP A 16 9.22 -4.79 -4.74
CA ASP A 16 8.93 -5.96 -5.56
C ASP A 16 7.43 -6.15 -5.74
N ARG A 17 6.59 -5.83 -4.76
CA ARG A 17 5.13 -5.94 -4.90
C ARG A 17 4.58 -5.03 -5.99
N SER A 18 5.01 -3.76 -6.07
CA SER A 18 4.57 -2.87 -7.15
C SER A 18 5.02 -3.36 -8.51
N VAL A 19 6.21 -3.94 -8.59
CA VAL A 19 6.74 -4.59 -9.81
C VAL A 19 6.01 -5.91 -10.07
N LEU A 20 5.82 -6.76 -9.05
CA LEU A 20 5.11 -8.04 -9.16
C LEU A 20 3.64 -7.85 -9.57
N VAL A 21 2.97 -6.80 -9.05
CA VAL A 21 1.61 -6.44 -9.48
C VAL A 21 1.63 -6.00 -10.94
N SER A 22 2.62 -5.20 -11.35
CA SER A 22 2.76 -4.76 -12.75
C SER A 22 3.03 -5.92 -13.71
N LEU A 23 3.66 -7.00 -13.22
CA LEU A 23 3.92 -8.24 -13.96
C LEU A 23 2.79 -9.28 -13.82
N GLY A 24 1.78 -9.02 -12.98
CA GLY A 24 0.68 -9.95 -12.71
C GLY A 24 1.02 -11.15 -11.82
N ILE A 25 2.25 -11.22 -11.28
CA ILE A 25 2.77 -12.39 -10.52
C ILE A 25 2.49 -12.25 -9.01
N HIS A 26 1.92 -11.14 -8.56
CA HIS A 26 1.67 -10.86 -7.13
C HIS A 26 0.80 -11.90 -6.42
N TRP A 27 -0.03 -12.65 -7.16
CA TRP A 27 -0.83 -13.74 -6.65
C TRP A 27 -0.01 -14.93 -6.12
N ALA A 28 1.23 -15.10 -6.59
CA ALA A 28 2.12 -16.17 -6.15
C ALA A 28 2.56 -16.03 -4.67
N VAL A 29 2.44 -14.84 -4.08
CA VAL A 29 2.80 -14.59 -2.67
C VAL A 29 1.64 -14.99 -1.73
N ASN A 30 0.40 -15.04 -2.21
CA ASN A 30 -0.77 -15.34 -1.38
C ASN A 30 -0.72 -16.73 -0.70
N PRO A 31 -0.31 -17.82 -1.36
CA PRO A 31 -0.16 -19.12 -0.70
C PRO A 31 0.82 -19.09 0.48
N ILE A 32 1.89 -18.28 0.40
CA ILE A 32 2.87 -18.13 1.47
C ILE A 32 2.23 -17.45 2.68
N MET A 33 1.46 -16.39 2.48
CA MET A 33 0.74 -15.70 3.56
C MET A 33 -0.29 -16.60 4.22
N ILE A 34 -1.05 -17.38 3.43
CA ILE A 34 -2.04 -18.33 3.93
C ILE A 34 -1.35 -19.42 4.76
N ASN A 35 -0.22 -19.95 4.28
CA ASN A 35 0.56 -20.95 5.00
C ASN A 35 1.11 -20.41 6.33
N ASN A 36 1.59 -19.16 6.34
CA ASN A 36 2.08 -18.51 7.56
C ASN A 36 0.98 -18.41 8.63
N VAL A 37 -0.21 -17.91 8.24
CA VAL A 37 -1.36 -17.82 9.15
C VAL A 37 -1.79 -19.21 9.64
N SER A 38 -1.81 -20.22 8.76
CA SER A 38 -2.23 -21.59 9.11
C SER A 38 -1.23 -22.29 10.04
N THR A 39 0.08 -22.03 9.86
CA THR A 39 1.15 -22.73 10.59
C THR A 39 1.52 -22.01 11.88
N TYR A 40 1.60 -20.68 11.86
CA TYR A 40 2.10 -19.86 12.98
C TYR A 40 0.98 -19.08 13.69
N GLY A 41 -0.24 -19.02 13.15
CA GLY A 41 -1.35 -18.24 13.69
C GLY A 41 -1.26 -16.72 13.40
N PHE A 42 -0.20 -16.27 12.72
CA PHE A 42 0.01 -14.86 12.35
C PHE A 42 0.86 -14.74 11.09
N ASP A 43 0.80 -13.57 10.43
CA ASP A 43 1.63 -13.27 9.28
C ASP A 43 2.21 -11.86 9.38
N TYR A 44 3.47 -11.71 8.93
CA TYR A 44 4.20 -10.45 8.84
C TYR A 44 4.10 -9.79 7.47
N ILE A 45 3.74 -10.53 6.42
CA ILE A 45 3.74 -10.04 5.04
C ILE A 45 2.47 -9.22 4.76
N VAL A 46 1.33 -9.63 5.31
CA VAL A 46 0.05 -8.92 5.14
C VAL A 46 0.13 -7.44 5.53
N PRO A 47 0.73 -7.03 6.67
CA PRO A 47 0.89 -5.61 7.01
C PRO A 47 1.60 -4.78 5.94
N PHE A 48 2.61 -5.34 5.26
CA PHE A 48 3.30 -4.63 4.17
C PHE A 48 2.41 -4.46 2.94
N THR A 49 1.52 -5.43 2.68
CA THR A 49 0.54 -5.29 1.59
C THR A 49 -0.44 -4.15 1.86
N PHE A 50 -0.82 -3.96 3.13
CA PHE A 50 -1.63 -2.80 3.54
C PHE A 50 -0.87 -1.49 3.33
N ALA A 51 0.41 -1.40 3.75
CA ALA A 51 1.22 -0.20 3.54
C ALA A 51 1.30 0.18 2.05
N CYS A 52 1.46 -0.82 1.18
CA CYS A 52 1.49 -0.64 -0.27
C CYS A 52 0.16 -0.10 -0.81
N ASN A 53 -0.97 -0.68 -0.40
CA ASN A 53 -2.30 -0.24 -0.81
C ASN A 53 -2.60 1.18 -0.30
N PHE A 54 -2.23 1.49 0.94
CA PHE A 54 -2.39 2.83 1.51
C PHE A 54 -1.48 3.86 0.86
N ALA A 55 -0.30 3.47 0.37
CA ALA A 55 0.54 4.32 -0.46
C ALA A 55 -0.13 4.64 -1.81
N VAL A 56 -0.80 3.67 -2.44
CA VAL A 56 -1.58 3.90 -3.67
C VAL A 56 -2.75 4.84 -3.39
N ILE A 57 -3.48 4.65 -2.27
CA ILE A 57 -4.55 5.57 -1.85
C ILE A 57 -4.00 6.98 -1.67
N GLY A 58 -2.90 7.14 -0.93
CA GLY A 58 -2.26 8.44 -0.70
C GLY A 58 -1.84 9.12 -2.01
N THR A 59 -1.18 8.39 -2.90
CA THR A 59 -0.78 8.91 -4.21
C THR A 59 -2.00 9.37 -5.02
N THR A 60 -3.08 8.58 -5.00
CA THR A 60 -4.31 8.91 -5.71
C THR A 60 -5.01 10.13 -5.12
N ILE A 61 -4.97 10.31 -3.79
CA ILE A 61 -5.46 11.54 -3.12
C ILE A 61 -4.64 12.74 -3.57
N GLY A 62 -3.31 12.65 -3.59
CA GLY A 62 -2.44 13.72 -4.05
C GLY A 62 -2.75 14.17 -5.47
N VAL A 63 -2.98 13.21 -6.37
CA VAL A 63 -3.43 13.50 -7.75
C VAL A 63 -4.83 14.12 -7.77
N TYR A 64 -5.78 13.57 -7.02
CA TYR A 64 -7.16 14.08 -6.96
C TYR A 64 -7.22 15.56 -6.52
N LEU A 65 -6.41 15.94 -5.54
CA LEU A 65 -6.36 17.31 -5.02
C LEU A 65 -5.77 18.29 -6.03
N LYS A 66 -4.78 17.86 -6.82
CA LYS A 66 -4.06 18.75 -7.76
C LYS A 66 -4.64 18.72 -9.18
N ALA A 67 -5.34 17.66 -9.56
CA ALA A 67 -5.91 17.49 -10.90
C ALA A 67 -6.98 18.54 -11.21
N ARG A 68 -6.79 19.29 -12.30
CA ARG A 68 -7.79 20.22 -12.86
C ARG A 68 -8.71 19.55 -13.87
N ASN A 69 -8.25 18.49 -14.52
CA ASN A 69 -9.03 17.77 -15.52
C ASN A 69 -10.14 16.96 -14.84
N LYS A 70 -11.40 17.24 -15.20
CA LYS A 70 -12.58 16.57 -14.65
C LYS A 70 -12.55 15.05 -14.86
N LYS A 71 -12.05 14.57 -16.01
CA LYS A 71 -11.92 13.12 -16.30
C LYS A 71 -10.94 12.44 -15.36
N LEU A 72 -9.75 13.05 -15.17
CA LEU A 72 -8.72 12.52 -14.26
C LEU A 72 -9.21 12.53 -12.81
N ARG A 73 -9.85 13.60 -12.39
CA ARG A 73 -10.42 13.73 -11.04
C ARG A 73 -11.51 12.69 -10.78
N SER A 74 -12.42 12.47 -11.73
CA SER A 74 -13.44 11.42 -11.63
C SER A 74 -12.82 10.03 -11.56
N PHE A 75 -11.82 9.75 -12.40
CA PHE A 75 -11.09 8.47 -12.38
C PHE A 75 -10.38 8.24 -11.03
N ALA A 76 -9.69 9.25 -10.51
CA ALA A 76 -9.04 9.18 -9.20
C ALA A 76 -10.05 8.94 -8.06
N ALA A 77 -11.20 9.63 -8.08
CA ALA A 77 -12.25 9.44 -7.08
C ALA A 77 -12.82 8.02 -7.10
N THR A 78 -13.14 7.49 -8.28
CA THR A 78 -13.63 6.11 -8.41
C THR A 78 -12.56 5.11 -7.95
N GLY A 79 -11.30 5.34 -8.34
CA GLY A 79 -10.18 4.50 -7.90
C GLY A 79 -9.99 4.48 -6.38
N LEU A 80 -10.12 5.65 -5.72
CA LEU A 80 -10.05 5.74 -4.26
C LEU A 80 -11.10 4.88 -3.56
N VAL A 81 -12.36 4.97 -4.01
CA VAL A 81 -13.46 4.18 -3.45
C VAL A 81 -13.20 2.68 -3.67
N THR A 82 -12.77 2.30 -4.87
CA THR A 82 -12.47 0.90 -5.20
C THR A 82 -11.36 0.33 -4.33
N ILE A 83 -10.25 1.06 -4.18
CA ILE A 83 -9.12 0.58 -3.35
C ILE A 83 -9.52 0.52 -1.88
N ALA A 84 -10.18 1.56 -1.37
CA ALA A 84 -10.56 1.64 0.03
C ALA A 84 -11.50 0.49 0.46
N LEU A 85 -12.46 0.13 -0.38
CA LEU A 85 -13.46 -0.90 -0.06
C LEU A 85 -13.00 -2.32 -0.46
N SER A 86 -12.40 -2.48 -1.64
CA SER A 86 -12.13 -3.80 -2.23
C SER A 86 -10.65 -4.17 -2.27
N ALA A 87 -9.74 -3.25 -1.90
CA ALA A 87 -8.28 -3.42 -2.03
C ALA A 87 -7.81 -3.68 -3.48
N ILE A 88 -8.63 -3.42 -4.48
CA ILE A 88 -8.31 -3.59 -5.90
C ILE A 88 -7.54 -2.36 -6.39
N ILE A 89 -6.23 -2.49 -6.54
CA ILE A 89 -5.34 -1.37 -6.90
C ILE A 89 -5.08 -1.28 -8.41
N GLU A 90 -5.33 -2.36 -9.15
CA GLU A 90 -4.97 -2.53 -10.56
C GLU A 90 -5.47 -1.39 -11.46
N PRO A 91 -6.74 -0.92 -11.37
CA PRO A 91 -7.21 0.16 -12.24
C PRO A 91 -6.41 1.44 -12.08
N VAL A 92 -6.09 1.80 -10.83
CA VAL A 92 -5.30 3.00 -10.53
C VAL A 92 -3.84 2.79 -10.86
N LEU A 93 -3.29 1.61 -10.57
CA LEU A 93 -1.91 1.29 -10.88
C LEU A 93 -1.63 1.41 -12.37
N PHE A 94 -2.41 0.74 -13.22
CA PHE A 94 -2.22 0.75 -14.67
C PHE A 94 -2.77 2.01 -15.35
N GLY A 95 -3.85 2.57 -14.84
CA GLY A 95 -4.48 3.76 -15.41
C GLY A 95 -3.75 5.06 -15.11
N LEU A 96 -3.05 5.13 -13.96
CA LEU A 96 -2.46 6.36 -13.47
C LEU A 96 -0.97 6.22 -13.13
N LEU A 97 -0.59 5.26 -12.28
CA LEU A 97 0.75 5.21 -11.69
C LEU A 97 1.82 4.74 -12.68
N VAL A 98 1.56 3.65 -13.41
CA VAL A 98 2.53 3.09 -14.38
C VAL A 98 2.78 4.05 -15.53
N LYS A 99 1.79 4.84 -15.92
CA LYS A 99 1.92 5.86 -16.96
C LYS A 99 2.79 7.04 -16.55
N ASN A 100 2.83 7.35 -15.25
CA ASN A 100 3.62 8.45 -14.71
C ASN A 100 4.68 7.95 -13.74
N LYS A 101 5.92 7.86 -14.20
CA LYS A 101 7.07 7.37 -13.41
C LYS A 101 7.27 8.13 -12.09
N LYS A 102 6.96 9.43 -12.05
CA LYS A 102 7.07 10.26 -10.84
C LYS A 102 6.05 9.83 -9.78
N LEU A 103 4.81 9.55 -10.19
CA LEU A 103 3.75 9.07 -9.29
C LEU A 103 4.03 7.65 -8.81
N PHE A 104 4.54 6.80 -9.69
CA PHE A 104 4.95 5.44 -9.33
C PHE A 104 6.07 5.46 -8.28
N LEU A 105 7.04 6.37 -8.42
CA LEU A 105 8.11 6.56 -7.44
C LEU A 105 7.56 7.10 -6.10
N ALA A 106 6.62 8.05 -6.12
CA ALA A 106 5.98 8.58 -4.92
C ALA A 106 5.28 7.46 -4.10
N GLN A 107 4.59 6.55 -4.79
CA GLN A 107 3.96 5.38 -4.16
C GLN A 107 5.00 4.45 -3.53
N ILE A 108 6.10 4.15 -4.24
CA ILE A 108 7.16 3.28 -3.72
C ILE A 108 7.80 3.88 -2.46
N ILE A 109 8.14 5.16 -2.48
CA ILE A 109 8.74 5.84 -1.33
C ILE A 109 7.77 5.86 -0.14
N GLY A 110 6.51 6.24 -0.36
CA GLY A 110 5.51 6.29 0.70
C GLY A 110 5.24 4.92 1.31
N GLY A 111 5.13 3.87 0.47
CA GLY A 111 5.01 2.49 0.90
C GLY A 111 6.25 2.02 1.69
N ALA A 112 7.46 2.38 1.22
CA ALA A 112 8.72 2.02 1.89
C ALA A 112 8.81 2.62 3.30
N VAL A 113 8.49 3.89 3.47
CA VAL A 113 8.53 4.56 4.78
C VAL A 113 7.49 3.96 5.73
N GLY A 114 6.25 3.77 5.30
CA GLY A 114 5.21 3.14 6.13
C GLY A 114 5.51 1.67 6.44
N GLY A 115 5.98 0.91 5.45
CA GLY A 115 6.38 -0.48 5.64
C GLY A 115 7.58 -0.63 6.57
N ALA A 116 8.59 0.24 6.46
CA ALA A 116 9.72 0.24 7.39
C ALA A 116 9.27 0.45 8.84
N TYR A 117 8.32 1.38 9.07
CA TYR A 117 7.73 1.57 10.40
C TYR A 117 7.01 0.32 10.89
N LEU A 118 6.18 -0.33 10.05
CA LEU A 118 5.47 -1.58 10.40
C LEU A 118 6.45 -2.72 10.70
N GLY A 119 7.54 -2.83 9.95
CA GLY A 119 8.60 -3.81 10.19
C GLY A 119 9.33 -3.58 11.51
N LEU A 120 9.71 -2.33 11.82
CA LEU A 120 10.38 -1.97 13.07
C LEU A 120 9.49 -2.22 14.30
N THR A 121 8.20 -1.97 14.18
CA THR A 121 7.21 -2.19 15.25
C THR A 121 6.70 -3.63 15.32
N LYS A 122 7.16 -4.51 14.41
CA LYS A 122 6.78 -5.93 14.33
C LYS A 122 5.26 -6.13 14.35
N VAL A 123 4.56 -5.34 13.55
CA VAL A 123 3.11 -5.46 13.37
C VAL A 123 2.79 -6.76 12.66
N VAL A 124 1.79 -7.47 13.15
CA VAL A 124 1.32 -8.75 12.61
C VAL A 124 -0.19 -8.74 12.35
N THR A 125 -0.66 -9.64 11.50
CA THR A 125 -2.08 -9.93 11.33
C THR A 125 -2.39 -11.38 11.67
N ASN A 126 -3.57 -11.63 12.26
CA ASN A 126 -4.03 -12.98 12.63
C ASN A 126 -4.78 -13.67 11.50
N ALA A 127 -5.05 -12.98 10.40
CA ALA A 127 -5.82 -13.50 9.29
C ALA A 127 -5.21 -13.07 7.96
N PHE A 128 -5.36 -13.91 6.94
CA PHE A 128 -5.09 -13.52 5.56
C PHE A 128 -6.25 -12.66 5.06
N VAL A 129 -5.98 -11.39 4.81
CA VAL A 129 -6.95 -10.42 4.30
C VAL A 129 -6.30 -9.49 3.28
N PHE A 130 -7.11 -8.95 2.37
CA PHE A 130 -6.65 -7.92 1.44
C PHE A 130 -6.64 -6.54 2.13
N GLY A 131 -5.66 -5.72 1.78
CA GLY A 131 -5.41 -4.42 2.43
C GLY A 131 -6.45 -3.35 2.10
N SER A 132 -7.65 -3.47 2.67
CA SER A 132 -8.74 -2.49 2.57
C SER A 132 -9.08 -1.90 3.94
N VAL A 133 -9.86 -0.83 3.96
CA VAL A 133 -10.35 -0.21 5.21
C VAL A 133 -11.26 -1.17 5.97
N THR A 134 -12.02 -2.00 5.27
CA THR A 134 -12.97 -2.95 5.85
C THR A 134 -12.29 -4.10 6.61
N THR A 135 -11.01 -4.35 6.36
CA THR A 135 -10.27 -5.48 6.92
C THR A 135 -9.33 -5.09 8.08
N PHE A 136 -9.41 -3.86 8.60
CA PHE A 136 -8.66 -3.43 9.79
C PHE A 136 -8.81 -4.32 11.02
N PRO A 137 -9.95 -4.99 11.28
CA PRO A 137 -10.06 -5.91 12.41
C PRO A 137 -8.99 -7.03 12.43
N ALA A 138 -8.38 -7.36 11.29
CA ALA A 138 -7.30 -8.35 11.22
C ALA A 138 -6.02 -7.95 12.00
N PHE A 139 -5.87 -6.67 12.35
CA PHE A 139 -4.78 -6.17 13.21
C PHE A 139 -5.09 -6.25 14.70
N VAL A 140 -6.31 -6.61 15.08
CA VAL A 140 -6.68 -6.81 16.49
C VAL A 140 -6.09 -8.13 16.95
N THR A 141 -5.02 -8.04 17.72
CA THR A 141 -4.30 -9.17 18.31
C THR A 141 -4.32 -9.02 19.83
N ASP A 142 -3.89 -10.04 20.56
CA ASP A 142 -3.79 -9.99 22.04
C ASP A 142 -2.88 -8.83 22.54
N LYS A 143 -2.00 -8.32 21.67
CA LYS A 143 -1.22 -7.11 21.95
C LYS A 143 -2.01 -5.86 21.56
N SER A 144 -2.58 -5.16 22.55
CA SER A 144 -3.32 -3.90 22.35
C SER A 144 -2.59 -2.84 21.50
N SER A 145 -1.26 -2.81 21.55
CA SER A 145 -0.46 -1.84 20.79
C SER A 145 -0.35 -2.18 19.29
N ASN A 146 -0.61 -3.42 18.89
CA ASN A 146 -0.45 -3.85 17.49
C ASN A 146 -1.36 -3.06 16.55
N PHE A 147 -2.63 -2.91 16.90
CA PHE A 147 -3.61 -2.16 16.13
C PHE A 147 -3.21 -0.67 15.99
N ILE A 148 -2.79 -0.03 17.09
CA ILE A 148 -2.39 1.39 17.08
C ILE A 148 -1.16 1.59 16.21
N GLN A 149 -0.15 0.72 16.34
CA GLN A 149 1.06 0.78 15.52
C GLN A 149 0.76 0.54 14.04
N ALA A 150 -0.16 -0.39 13.73
CA ALA A 150 -0.64 -0.58 12.36
C ALA A 150 -1.26 0.71 11.80
N MET A 151 -2.17 1.34 12.53
CA MET A 151 -2.82 2.58 12.09
C MET A 151 -1.83 3.72 11.87
N ILE A 152 -0.83 3.87 12.75
CA ILE A 152 0.23 4.87 12.59
C ILE A 152 1.04 4.60 11.33
N GLY A 153 1.50 3.36 11.11
CA GLY A 153 2.30 2.99 9.93
C GLY A 153 1.55 3.19 8.61
N LEU A 154 0.27 2.82 8.57
CA LEU A 154 -0.59 3.04 7.41
C LEU A 154 -0.85 4.53 7.16
N GLY A 155 -1.06 5.31 8.24
CA GLY A 155 -1.18 6.76 8.17
C GLY A 155 0.08 7.43 7.62
N ILE A 156 1.25 7.02 8.06
CA ILE A 156 2.54 7.50 7.55
C ILE A 156 2.66 7.19 6.05
N SER A 157 2.38 5.95 5.64
CA SER A 157 2.43 5.54 4.23
C SER A 157 1.51 6.41 3.36
N LEU A 158 0.28 6.64 3.81
CA LEU A 158 -0.71 7.46 3.11
C LEU A 158 -0.27 8.92 2.99
N VAL A 159 0.15 9.53 4.10
CA VAL A 159 0.50 10.96 4.13
C VAL A 159 1.76 11.24 3.29
N VAL A 160 2.81 10.43 3.45
CA VAL A 160 4.06 10.59 2.71
C VAL A 160 3.81 10.46 1.21
N SER A 161 3.10 9.43 0.78
CA SER A 161 2.78 9.23 -0.63
C SER A 161 1.86 10.32 -1.19
N ALA A 162 0.90 10.84 -0.41
CA ALA A 162 0.04 11.94 -0.83
C ALA A 162 0.82 13.25 -1.03
N ILE A 163 1.73 13.58 -0.11
CA ILE A 163 2.58 14.78 -0.22
C ILE A 163 3.49 14.68 -1.45
N LEU A 164 4.18 13.54 -1.62
CA LEU A 164 5.06 13.33 -2.76
C LEU A 164 4.29 13.37 -4.09
N ALA A 165 3.14 12.73 -4.15
CA ALA A 165 2.29 12.78 -5.33
C ALA A 165 1.79 14.19 -5.63
N TYR A 166 1.39 14.93 -4.61
CA TYR A 166 1.00 16.33 -4.77
C TYR A 166 2.16 17.19 -5.32
N MET A 167 3.39 16.96 -4.86
CA MET A 167 4.58 17.66 -5.36
C MET A 167 4.89 17.27 -6.81
N PHE A 168 4.83 15.98 -7.14
CA PHE A 168 5.24 15.44 -8.43
C PHE A 168 4.18 15.51 -9.53
N THR A 169 2.92 15.78 -9.18
CA THR A 169 1.86 15.95 -10.18
C THR A 169 2.05 17.29 -10.89
N ASP A 170 2.47 17.29 -12.14
CA ASP A 170 2.45 18.47 -13.00
C ASP A 170 1.02 18.70 -13.51
N ARG A 171 0.59 19.98 -13.55
CA ARG A 171 -0.82 20.35 -13.79
C ARG A 171 -1.36 19.95 -15.18
N GLU A 172 -0.48 19.61 -16.12
CA GLU A 172 -0.82 19.37 -17.54
C GLU A 172 -0.42 17.99 -18.08
N GLU A 173 0.50 17.24 -17.44
CA GLU A 173 1.19 16.08 -18.04
C GLU A 173 0.60 14.69 -17.74
N VAL A 174 -0.44 14.56 -16.95
CA VAL A 174 -0.85 13.24 -16.42
C VAL A 174 -1.63 12.37 -17.44
N LEU A 175 -1.90 12.86 -18.64
CA LEU A 175 -2.67 12.15 -19.67
C LEU A 175 -2.10 12.23 -21.10
N SER A 176 -0.84 12.63 -21.28
CA SER A 176 -0.17 12.51 -22.57
C SER A 176 0.49 11.16 -22.77
#